data_79be0c8df04f4111aa5f81372a344dbf
#
_entry.id   79be0c8df04f4111aa5f81372a344dbf
#
_cell.length_a   1.000
_cell.length_b   1.000
_cell.length_c   1.000
_cell.angle_alpha   90.00
_cell.angle_beta   90.00
_cell.angle_gamma   90.00
#
_symmetry.space_group_name_H-M   'P 1'
#
loop_
_entity.id
_entity.type
_entity.pdbx_description
1 polymer ?
#
loop_
_entity_poly.entity_id
_entity_poly.type
_entity_poly.pdbx_seq_one_letter_code
_entity_poly.pdbx_strand_id
1 'polypeptide(L)'
;MRSEVVGAQLGEEAISSSLKAAAIGLVIVMIFMIVQYLVPGVVAAFALAIYTTLVIATLYLFEITLTLPGIAGIILSIGMAVDANVIIFARIREEIADGKSVATAIETGFARARSAILDGNITTLIAAAVLGLRGSGTVKGFASTLAIGIILSMFTCMVVTKVLMHAVYAIGVRDAKFYGKAKERKPFDFVGKTGIFIAISCAIIVCGCVGVG
;
A
#
# COMPACT_ATOMS: atom_id res chain seq x y z
N MET A 1 8.98 36.53 -19.68
CA MET A 1 10.25 35.99 -19.17
C MET A 1 10.31 35.84 -17.64
N ARG A 2 10.01 36.86 -16.81
CA ARG A 2 10.07 36.71 -15.33
C ARG A 2 9.05 35.73 -14.78
N SER A 3 7.84 35.68 -15.29
CA SER A 3 6.76 34.76 -14.81
C SER A 3 7.01 33.30 -15.16
N GLU A 4 7.66 33.00 -16.26
CA GLU A 4 8.01 31.62 -16.66
C GLU A 4 9.16 31.06 -15.83
N VAL A 5 10.15 31.88 -15.49
CA VAL A 5 11.28 31.51 -14.65
C VAL A 5 10.82 31.19 -13.20
N VAL A 6 9.91 32.02 -12.65
CA VAL A 6 9.34 31.81 -11.33
C VAL A 6 8.47 30.55 -11.31
N GLY A 7 7.70 30.29 -12.37
CA GLY A 7 6.90 29.06 -12.50
C GLY A 7 7.75 27.78 -12.57
N ALA A 8 8.87 27.81 -13.28
CA ALA A 8 9.80 26.69 -13.38
C ALA A 8 10.51 26.43 -12.04
N GLN A 9 10.97 27.46 -11.34
CA GLN A 9 11.60 27.30 -10.01
C GLN A 9 10.64 26.77 -8.95
N LEU A 10 9.41 27.26 -8.91
CA LEU A 10 8.38 26.74 -7.99
C LEU A 10 8.02 25.29 -8.30
N GLY A 11 8.03 24.91 -9.57
CA GLY A 11 7.82 23.52 -9.99
C GLY A 11 8.94 22.60 -9.52
N GLU A 12 10.19 23.01 -9.67
CA GLU A 12 11.38 22.25 -9.27
C GLU A 12 11.46 22.10 -7.73
N GLU A 13 11.20 23.15 -6.97
CA GLU A 13 11.11 23.09 -5.51
C GLU A 13 9.99 22.16 -5.03
N ALA A 14 8.82 22.20 -5.66
CA ALA A 14 7.70 21.34 -5.32
C ALA A 14 8.02 19.86 -5.60
N ILE A 15 8.66 19.54 -6.73
CA ILE A 15 9.11 18.19 -7.06
C ILE A 15 10.15 17.70 -6.06
N SER A 16 11.18 18.49 -5.78
CA SER A 16 12.23 18.14 -4.82
C SER A 16 11.68 17.91 -3.43
N SER A 17 10.79 18.77 -2.96
CA SER A 17 10.11 18.62 -1.65
C SER A 17 9.24 17.37 -1.59
N SER A 18 8.48 17.07 -2.66
CA SER A 18 7.62 15.89 -2.75
C SER A 18 8.44 14.60 -2.76
N LEU A 19 9.57 14.57 -3.46
CA LEU A 19 10.47 13.41 -3.47
C LEU A 19 11.12 13.17 -2.11
N LYS A 20 11.54 14.23 -1.41
CA LYS A 20 12.05 14.11 -0.03
C LYS A 20 10.99 13.57 0.92
N ALA A 21 9.77 14.09 0.85
CA ALA A 21 8.65 13.62 1.64
C ALA A 21 8.33 12.15 1.35
N ALA A 22 8.33 11.73 0.07
CA ALA A 22 8.15 10.35 -0.34
C ALA A 22 9.23 9.43 0.23
N ALA A 23 10.50 9.82 0.16
CA ALA A 23 11.61 9.04 0.69
C ALA A 23 11.51 8.88 2.23
N ILE A 24 11.19 9.96 2.95
CA ILE A 24 10.98 9.92 4.40
C ILE A 24 9.79 9.01 4.73
N GLY A 25 8.66 9.16 4.03
CA GLY A 25 7.48 8.32 4.21
C GLY A 25 7.78 6.84 3.97
N LEU A 26 8.54 6.52 2.91
CA LEU A 26 8.96 5.15 2.59
C LEU A 26 9.79 4.54 3.73
N VAL A 27 10.77 5.28 4.28
CA VAL A 27 11.61 4.82 5.40
C VAL A 27 10.77 4.58 6.65
N ILE A 28 9.87 5.50 6.98
CA ILE A 28 8.97 5.36 8.15
C ILE A 28 8.11 4.11 8.01
N VAL A 29 7.54 3.87 6.83
CA VAL A 29 6.70 2.70 6.55
C VAL A 29 7.52 1.41 6.65
N MET A 30 8.74 1.37 6.10
CA MET A 30 9.61 0.20 6.23
C MET A 30 9.94 -0.12 7.69
N ILE A 31 10.27 0.89 8.49
CA ILE A 31 10.54 0.72 9.93
C ILE A 31 9.28 0.19 10.64
N PHE A 32 8.11 0.79 10.37
CA PHE A 32 6.84 0.35 10.93
C PHE A 32 6.55 -1.12 10.61
N MET A 33 6.75 -1.53 9.35
CA MET A 33 6.54 -2.91 8.91
C MET A 33 7.47 -3.90 9.63
N ILE A 34 8.75 -3.55 9.79
CA ILE A 34 9.73 -4.38 10.50
C ILE A 34 9.36 -4.53 11.97
N VAL A 35 9.00 -3.43 12.65
CA VAL A 35 8.62 -3.45 14.07
C VAL A 35 7.33 -4.23 14.30
N GLN A 36 6.33 -4.06 13.42
CA GLN A 36 5.01 -4.68 13.59
C GLN A 36 4.99 -6.16 13.17
N TYR A 37 5.73 -6.54 12.12
CA TYR A 37 5.65 -7.86 11.50
C TYR A 37 6.92 -8.71 11.65
N LEU A 38 7.98 -8.18 12.26
CA LEU A 38 9.26 -8.88 12.46
C LEU A 38 9.82 -9.39 11.12
N VAL A 39 10.02 -10.69 10.98
CA VAL A 39 10.60 -11.30 9.77
C VAL A 39 9.77 -11.04 8.51
N PRO A 40 8.45 -11.26 8.47
CA PRO A 40 7.63 -10.81 7.34
C PRO A 40 7.77 -9.32 7.04
N GLY A 41 7.97 -8.47 8.08
CA GLY A 41 8.22 -7.04 7.91
C GLY A 41 9.53 -6.73 7.18
N VAL A 42 10.59 -7.47 7.45
CA VAL A 42 11.86 -7.38 6.71
C VAL A 42 11.65 -7.78 5.25
N VAL A 43 10.92 -8.88 5.00
CA VAL A 43 10.56 -9.30 3.64
C VAL A 43 9.77 -8.21 2.92
N ALA A 44 8.80 -7.58 3.60
CA ALA A 44 8.06 -6.47 3.02
C ALA A 44 8.94 -5.27 2.67
N ALA A 45 9.91 -4.92 3.53
CA ALA A 45 10.84 -3.83 3.25
C ALA A 45 11.68 -4.10 2.00
N PHE A 46 12.19 -5.33 1.82
CA PHE A 46 12.89 -5.75 0.61
C PHE A 46 11.96 -5.74 -0.62
N ALA A 47 10.75 -6.29 -0.50
CA ALA A 47 9.78 -6.28 -1.58
C ALA A 47 9.41 -4.85 -2.00
N LEU A 48 9.28 -3.93 -1.03
CA LEU A 48 8.99 -2.52 -1.28
C LEU A 48 10.16 -1.80 -1.96
N ALA A 49 11.39 -2.12 -1.61
CA ALA A 49 12.59 -1.62 -2.29
C ALA A 49 12.64 -2.09 -3.76
N ILE A 50 12.37 -3.39 -4.00
CA ILE A 50 12.27 -3.94 -5.36
C ILE A 50 11.13 -3.27 -6.14
N TYR A 51 9.97 -3.12 -5.52
CA TYR A 51 8.82 -2.42 -6.11
C TYR A 51 9.16 -1.00 -6.53
N THR A 52 9.77 -0.22 -5.64
CA THR A 52 10.17 1.16 -5.94
C THR A 52 11.17 1.23 -7.10
N THR A 53 12.12 0.31 -7.12
CA THR A 53 13.09 0.19 -8.23
C THR A 53 12.38 -0.14 -9.54
N LEU A 54 11.42 -1.08 -9.53
CA LEU A 54 10.64 -1.45 -10.71
C LEU A 54 9.79 -0.29 -11.22
N VAL A 55 9.17 0.48 -10.32
CA VAL A 55 8.41 1.68 -10.71
C VAL A 55 9.31 2.69 -11.40
N ILE A 56 10.45 3.04 -10.80
CA ILE A 56 11.40 3.99 -11.38
C ILE A 56 11.92 3.50 -12.73
N ALA A 57 12.32 2.22 -12.82
CA ALA A 57 12.80 1.62 -14.06
C ALA A 57 11.72 1.64 -15.16
N THR A 58 10.47 1.36 -14.81
CA THR A 58 9.34 1.40 -15.76
C THR A 58 9.09 2.81 -16.26
N LEU A 59 9.09 3.81 -15.38
CA LEU A 59 8.91 5.21 -15.77
C LEU A 59 10.03 5.69 -16.70
N TYR A 60 11.26 5.28 -16.43
CA TYR A 60 12.40 5.60 -17.27
C TYR A 60 12.32 4.92 -18.64
N LEU A 61 11.97 3.62 -18.67
CA LEU A 61 11.89 2.82 -19.90
C LEU A 61 10.80 3.33 -20.86
N PHE A 62 9.67 3.76 -20.32
CA PHE A 62 8.55 4.29 -21.10
C PHE A 62 8.58 5.81 -21.29
N GLU A 63 9.66 6.49 -20.89
CA GLU A 63 9.87 7.93 -21.01
C GLU A 63 8.69 8.75 -20.46
N ILE A 64 8.08 8.27 -19.34
CA ILE A 64 6.90 8.90 -18.77
C ILE A 64 7.30 10.19 -18.06
N THR A 65 6.77 11.31 -18.54
CA THR A 65 7.01 12.62 -17.94
C THR A 65 6.40 12.69 -16.54
N LEU A 66 7.24 12.92 -15.54
CA LEU A 66 6.80 13.11 -14.16
C LEU A 66 6.18 14.50 -13.98
N THR A 67 4.88 14.51 -13.76
CA THR A 67 4.14 15.70 -13.33
C THR A 67 3.96 15.70 -11.81
N LEU A 68 3.67 16.85 -11.20
CA LEU A 68 3.37 16.90 -9.75
C LEU A 68 2.26 15.94 -9.34
N PRO A 69 1.10 15.86 -10.02
CA PRO A 69 0.11 14.84 -9.74
C PRO A 69 0.62 13.41 -10.03
N GLY A 70 1.51 13.23 -11.01
CA GLY A 70 2.13 11.93 -11.29
C GLY A 70 2.97 11.43 -10.12
N ILE A 71 3.73 12.29 -9.46
CA ILE A 71 4.47 11.96 -8.23
C ILE A 71 3.50 11.56 -7.12
N ALA A 72 2.39 12.27 -6.94
CA ALA A 72 1.35 11.90 -5.99
C ALA A 72 0.77 10.51 -6.28
N GLY A 73 0.57 10.15 -7.56
CA GLY A 73 0.16 8.81 -7.99
C GLY A 73 1.14 7.71 -7.58
N ILE A 74 2.44 7.97 -7.71
CA ILE A 74 3.50 7.04 -7.26
C ILE A 74 3.45 6.88 -5.74
N ILE A 75 3.40 7.97 -4.99
CA ILE A 75 3.35 7.92 -3.51
C ILE A 75 2.13 7.14 -3.04
N LEU A 76 0.97 7.37 -3.66
CA LEU A 76 -0.24 6.63 -3.36
C LEU A 76 -0.09 5.13 -3.65
N SER A 77 0.51 4.78 -4.78
CA SER A 77 0.71 3.37 -5.16
C SER A 77 1.71 2.65 -4.23
N ILE A 78 2.70 3.34 -3.67
CA ILE A 78 3.59 2.82 -2.61
C ILE A 78 2.77 2.44 -1.38
N GLY A 79 1.84 3.30 -0.94
CA GLY A 79 0.94 3.00 0.17
C GLY A 79 0.13 1.73 -0.07
N MET A 80 -0.47 1.59 -1.25
CA MET A 80 -1.25 0.41 -1.63
C MET A 80 -0.39 -0.87 -1.72
N ALA A 81 0.87 -0.76 -2.15
CA ALA A 81 1.80 -1.90 -2.17
C ALA A 81 2.09 -2.41 -0.74
N VAL A 82 2.20 -1.51 0.23
CA VAL A 82 2.35 -1.86 1.65
C VAL A 82 1.09 -2.52 2.19
N ASP A 83 -0.09 -1.97 1.90
CA ASP A 83 -1.37 -2.50 2.37
C ASP A 83 -1.60 -3.94 1.88
N ALA A 84 -1.22 -4.26 0.66
CA ALA A 84 -1.28 -5.62 0.13
C ALA A 84 -0.43 -6.60 0.96
N ASN A 85 0.79 -6.21 1.33
CA ASN A 85 1.66 -7.01 2.19
C ASN A 85 1.08 -7.16 3.61
N VAL A 86 0.50 -6.10 4.17
CA VAL A 86 -0.18 -6.12 5.48
C VAL A 86 -1.32 -7.13 5.50
N ILE A 87 -2.16 -7.16 4.46
CA ILE A 87 -3.27 -8.12 4.34
C ILE A 87 -2.73 -9.56 4.32
N ILE A 88 -1.68 -9.83 3.52
CA ILE A 88 -1.08 -11.18 3.46
C ILE A 88 -0.55 -11.60 4.83
N PHE A 89 0.23 -10.73 5.48
CA PHE A 89 0.85 -11.08 6.76
C PHE A 89 -0.17 -11.24 7.89
N ALA A 90 -1.26 -10.48 7.86
CA ALA A 90 -2.37 -10.68 8.78
C ALA A 90 -2.98 -12.08 8.61
N ARG A 91 -3.22 -12.51 7.36
CA ARG A 91 -3.74 -13.85 7.06
C ARG A 91 -2.76 -14.96 7.45
N ILE A 92 -1.46 -14.78 7.19
CA ILE A 92 -0.44 -15.77 7.63
C ILE A 92 -0.45 -15.92 9.16
N ARG A 93 -0.57 -14.80 9.91
CA ARG A 93 -0.65 -14.84 11.37
C ARG A 93 -1.91 -15.54 11.88
N GLU A 94 -3.05 -15.30 11.23
CA GLU A 94 -4.31 -16.00 11.55
C GLU A 94 -4.13 -17.51 11.38
N GLU A 95 -3.57 -17.96 10.25
CA GLU A 95 -3.33 -19.37 9.97
C GLU A 95 -2.34 -20.04 10.96
N ILE A 96 -1.32 -19.30 11.40
CA ILE A 96 -0.38 -19.77 12.43
C ILE A 96 -1.10 -19.87 13.80
N ALA A 97 -1.97 -18.91 14.12
CA ALA A 97 -2.75 -18.95 15.36
C ALA A 97 -3.74 -20.12 15.40
N ASP A 98 -4.27 -20.52 14.24
CA ASP A 98 -5.12 -21.70 14.05
C ASP A 98 -4.33 -23.03 14.15
N GLY A 99 -3.02 -22.97 14.46
CA GLY A 99 -2.17 -24.16 14.71
C GLY A 99 -1.55 -24.76 13.45
N LYS A 100 -1.61 -24.11 12.31
CA LYS A 100 -0.96 -24.58 11.08
C LYS A 100 0.56 -24.40 11.12
N SER A 101 1.27 -25.27 10.41
CA SER A 101 2.72 -25.10 10.22
C SER A 101 2.99 -23.78 9.44
N VAL A 102 4.15 -23.17 9.70
CA VAL A 102 4.54 -21.92 9.03
C VAL A 102 4.50 -22.05 7.50
N ALA A 103 4.96 -23.18 6.94
CA ALA A 103 4.91 -23.41 5.50
C ALA A 103 3.48 -23.40 4.96
N THR A 104 2.58 -24.13 5.62
CA THR A 104 1.15 -24.19 5.25
C THR A 104 0.48 -22.84 5.45
N ALA A 105 0.84 -22.12 6.53
CA ALA A 105 0.30 -20.79 6.81
C ALA A 105 0.70 -19.76 5.75
N ILE A 106 1.94 -19.81 5.22
CA ILE A 106 2.37 -18.97 4.11
C ILE A 106 1.50 -19.25 2.88
N GLU A 107 1.38 -20.51 2.45
CA GLU A 107 0.59 -20.86 1.26
C GLU A 107 -0.88 -20.47 1.39
N THR A 108 -1.52 -20.84 2.50
CA THR A 108 -2.94 -20.55 2.72
C THR A 108 -3.20 -19.06 2.94
N GLY A 109 -2.28 -18.35 3.61
CA GLY A 109 -2.37 -16.90 3.82
C GLY A 109 -2.34 -16.12 2.50
N PHE A 110 -1.39 -16.46 1.60
CA PHE A 110 -1.36 -15.88 0.25
C PHE A 110 -2.61 -16.21 -0.56
N ALA A 111 -3.08 -17.46 -0.52
CA ALA A 111 -4.28 -17.87 -1.23
C ALA A 111 -5.53 -17.11 -0.77
N ARG A 112 -5.71 -16.94 0.54
CA ARG A 112 -6.84 -16.20 1.12
C ARG A 112 -6.77 -14.69 0.89
N ALA A 113 -5.57 -14.10 0.94
CA ALA A 113 -5.37 -12.68 0.72
C ALA A 113 -5.59 -12.27 -0.75
N ARG A 114 -5.36 -13.19 -1.69
CA ARG A 114 -5.36 -12.91 -3.12
C ARG A 114 -6.64 -12.24 -3.62
N SER A 115 -7.82 -12.75 -3.24
CA SER A 115 -9.09 -12.18 -3.68
C SER A 115 -9.25 -10.73 -3.22
N ALA A 116 -9.03 -10.46 -1.94
CA ALA A 116 -9.17 -9.13 -1.38
C ALA A 116 -8.21 -8.10 -2.02
N ILE A 117 -6.96 -8.54 -2.29
CA ILE A 117 -5.96 -7.69 -2.96
C ILE A 117 -6.35 -7.42 -4.40
N LEU A 118 -6.79 -8.43 -5.14
CA LEU A 118 -7.23 -8.27 -6.53
C LEU A 118 -8.43 -7.33 -6.61
N ASP A 119 -9.46 -7.55 -5.79
CA ASP A 119 -10.69 -6.78 -5.81
C ASP A 119 -10.43 -5.29 -5.53
N GLY A 120 -9.63 -4.98 -4.51
CA GLY A 120 -9.27 -3.60 -4.18
C GLY A 120 -8.45 -2.91 -5.27
N ASN A 121 -7.46 -3.61 -5.82
CA ASN A 121 -6.59 -3.05 -6.85
C ASN A 121 -7.28 -2.91 -8.22
N ILE A 122 -8.14 -3.87 -8.61
CA ILE A 122 -8.93 -3.79 -9.85
C ILE A 122 -9.86 -2.58 -9.80
N THR A 123 -10.53 -2.34 -8.68
CA THR A 123 -11.42 -1.17 -8.51
C THR A 123 -10.65 0.14 -8.73
N THR A 124 -9.47 0.26 -8.13
CA THR A 124 -8.62 1.45 -8.30
C THR A 124 -8.06 1.55 -9.72
N LEU A 125 -7.73 0.42 -10.35
CA LEU A 125 -7.26 0.39 -11.74
C LEU A 125 -8.34 0.85 -12.72
N ILE A 126 -9.60 0.48 -12.49
CA ILE A 126 -10.76 0.97 -13.28
C ILE A 126 -10.87 2.49 -13.14
N ALA A 127 -10.77 3.02 -11.92
CA ALA A 127 -10.80 4.47 -11.69
C ALA A 127 -9.63 5.17 -12.41
N ALA A 128 -8.42 4.62 -12.32
CA ALA A 128 -7.25 5.15 -13.04
C ALA A 128 -7.44 5.10 -14.57
N ALA A 129 -8.03 4.03 -15.11
CA ALA A 129 -8.33 3.90 -16.53
C ALA A 129 -9.33 4.97 -17.00
N VAL A 130 -10.40 5.20 -16.25
CA VAL A 130 -11.39 6.25 -16.56
C VAL A 130 -10.74 7.63 -16.54
N LEU A 131 -9.92 7.92 -15.52
CA LEU A 131 -9.15 9.17 -15.43
C LEU A 131 -8.15 9.32 -16.58
N GLY A 132 -7.50 8.24 -17.00
CA GLY A 132 -6.57 8.24 -18.12
C GLY A 132 -7.24 8.48 -19.48
N LEU A 133 -8.45 7.95 -19.68
CA LEU A 133 -9.23 8.08 -20.92
C LEU A 133 -9.93 9.45 -21.03
N ARG A 134 -10.44 9.98 -19.93
CA ARG A 134 -11.24 11.21 -19.90
C ARG A 134 -10.47 12.42 -19.38
N GLY A 135 -9.38 12.20 -18.65
CA GLY A 135 -8.55 13.26 -18.10
C GLY A 135 -7.74 13.98 -19.15
N SER A 136 -7.39 15.23 -18.87
CA SER A 136 -6.53 16.06 -19.70
C SER A 136 -5.27 16.46 -18.93
N GLY A 137 -4.18 16.73 -19.65
CA GLY A 137 -2.95 17.29 -19.09
C GLY A 137 -2.42 16.50 -17.87
N THR A 138 -2.33 17.16 -16.75
CA THR A 138 -1.74 16.65 -15.50
C THR A 138 -2.51 15.50 -14.88
N VAL A 139 -3.86 15.44 -15.06
CA VAL A 139 -4.70 14.34 -14.56
C VAL A 139 -4.36 13.02 -15.27
N LYS A 140 -4.07 13.09 -16.58
CA LYS A 140 -3.64 11.92 -17.33
C LYS A 140 -2.29 11.37 -16.83
N GLY A 141 -1.36 12.27 -16.47
CA GLY A 141 -0.09 11.91 -15.86
C GLY A 141 -0.27 11.16 -14.53
N PHE A 142 -1.13 11.67 -13.65
CA PHE A 142 -1.52 10.97 -12.41
C PHE A 142 -2.10 9.59 -12.67
N ALA A 143 -3.05 9.49 -13.58
CA ALA A 143 -3.71 8.23 -13.90
C ALA A 143 -2.74 7.16 -14.44
N SER A 144 -1.80 7.56 -15.31
CA SER A 144 -0.80 6.67 -15.88
C SER A 144 0.17 6.14 -14.83
N THR A 145 0.72 7.01 -13.98
CA THR A 145 1.65 6.60 -12.92
C THR A 145 0.97 5.75 -11.86
N LEU A 146 -0.29 6.07 -11.51
CA LEU A 146 -1.09 5.27 -10.59
C LEU A 146 -1.37 3.87 -11.15
N ALA A 147 -1.79 3.77 -12.42
CA ALA A 147 -2.07 2.48 -13.05
C ALA A 147 -0.83 1.58 -13.10
N ILE A 148 0.33 2.12 -13.51
CA ILE A 148 1.61 1.41 -13.52
C ILE A 148 1.97 0.96 -12.11
N GLY A 149 1.88 1.86 -11.13
CA GLY A 149 2.17 1.55 -9.74
C GLY A 149 1.30 0.40 -9.20
N ILE A 150 0.00 0.38 -9.49
CA ILE A 150 -0.91 -0.69 -9.07
C ILE A 150 -0.52 -2.02 -9.72
N ILE A 151 -0.27 -2.06 -11.01
CA ILE A 151 0.10 -3.30 -11.72
C ILE A 151 1.40 -3.87 -11.15
N LEU A 152 2.41 -3.02 -10.94
CA LEU A 152 3.68 -3.43 -10.36
C LEU A 152 3.56 -3.84 -8.90
N SER A 153 2.70 -3.19 -8.11
CA SER A 153 2.45 -3.56 -6.71
C SER A 153 1.81 -4.94 -6.61
N MET A 154 0.82 -5.24 -7.47
CA MET A 154 0.19 -6.56 -7.54
C MET A 154 1.21 -7.65 -7.90
N PHE A 155 2.05 -7.39 -8.91
CA PHE A 155 3.12 -8.31 -9.29
C PHE A 155 4.09 -8.54 -8.13
N THR A 156 4.60 -7.47 -7.53
CA THR A 156 5.58 -7.55 -6.44
C THR A 156 4.99 -8.26 -5.22
N CYS A 157 3.77 -7.95 -4.85
CA CYS A 157 3.11 -8.56 -3.71
C CYS A 157 2.85 -10.06 -3.92
N MET A 158 2.34 -10.46 -5.10
CA MET A 158 1.95 -11.84 -5.34
C MET A 158 3.10 -12.76 -5.73
N VAL A 159 4.13 -12.21 -6.39
CA VAL A 159 5.26 -13.00 -6.89
C VAL A 159 6.48 -12.78 -6.01
N VAL A 160 6.97 -11.53 -5.94
CA VAL A 160 8.24 -11.23 -5.26
C VAL A 160 8.13 -11.50 -3.76
N THR A 161 7.10 -10.98 -3.08
CA THR A 161 6.92 -11.20 -1.64
C THR A 161 6.73 -12.70 -1.34
N LYS A 162 6.00 -13.43 -2.18
CA LYS A 162 5.82 -14.88 -2.00
C LYS A 162 7.14 -15.63 -2.10
N VAL A 163 7.95 -15.35 -3.12
CA VAL A 163 9.27 -15.96 -3.32
C VAL A 163 10.20 -15.63 -2.15
N LEU A 164 10.24 -14.36 -1.72
CA LEU A 164 11.05 -13.95 -0.57
C LEU A 164 10.62 -14.64 0.72
N MET A 165 9.32 -14.81 0.97
CA MET A 165 8.80 -15.52 2.14
C MET A 165 9.23 -17.00 2.14
N HIS A 166 9.15 -17.68 0.98
CA HIS A 166 9.65 -19.05 0.84
C HIS A 166 11.16 -19.14 1.00
N ALA A 167 11.92 -18.18 0.48
CA ALA A 167 13.36 -18.13 0.64
C ALA A 167 13.75 -17.99 2.12
N VAL A 168 13.11 -17.10 2.87
CA VAL A 168 13.35 -16.94 4.31
C VAL A 168 12.99 -18.20 5.09
N TYR A 169 11.90 -18.88 4.75
CA TYR A 169 11.54 -20.17 5.32
C TYR A 169 12.60 -21.25 5.02
N ALA A 170 13.14 -21.29 3.80
CA ALA A 170 14.18 -22.23 3.37
C ALA A 170 15.54 -22.00 4.08
N ILE A 171 15.90 -20.74 4.38
CA ILE A 171 17.12 -20.38 5.13
C ILE A 171 17.05 -20.89 6.59
N GLY A 172 15.86 -21.30 7.08
CA GLY A 172 15.73 -21.91 8.39
C GLY A 172 14.92 -21.10 9.39
N VAL A 173 14.31 -19.99 9.01
CA VAL A 173 13.39 -19.23 9.87
C VAL A 173 12.01 -19.92 9.87
N ARG A 174 11.90 -21.00 10.66
CA ARG A 174 10.70 -21.85 10.72
C ARG A 174 9.86 -21.65 11.97
N ASP A 175 10.38 -20.91 12.95
CA ASP A 175 9.73 -20.72 14.24
C ASP A 175 8.59 -19.71 14.12
N ALA A 176 7.40 -20.10 14.55
CA ALA A 176 6.19 -19.25 14.53
C ALA A 176 6.38 -17.91 15.28
N LYS A 177 7.31 -17.87 16.25
CA LYS A 177 7.63 -16.65 17.01
C LYS A 177 8.14 -15.49 16.13
N PHE A 178 8.86 -15.81 15.06
CA PHE A 178 9.42 -14.80 14.15
C PHE A 178 8.38 -14.21 13.21
N TYR A 179 7.23 -14.87 13.04
CA TYR A 179 6.14 -14.38 12.20
C TYR A 179 5.13 -13.52 12.97
N GLY A 180 5.37 -13.33 14.27
CA GLY A 180 4.54 -12.54 15.18
C GLY A 180 3.32 -13.34 15.67
N LYS A 181 2.92 -13.04 16.91
CA LYS A 181 1.71 -13.65 17.49
C LYS A 181 0.48 -12.89 17.01
N ALA A 182 -0.55 -13.58 16.56
CA ALA A 182 -1.88 -13.00 16.46
C ALA A 182 -2.27 -12.52 17.86
N LYS A 183 -2.51 -11.22 18.03
CA LYS A 183 -2.94 -10.67 19.30
C LYS A 183 -4.40 -11.08 19.48
N GLU A 184 -4.68 -12.00 20.37
CA GLU A 184 -6.04 -12.27 20.82
C GLU A 184 -6.62 -10.99 21.41
N ARG A 185 -7.39 -10.27 20.61
CA ARG A 185 -8.17 -9.14 21.10
C ARG A 185 -9.42 -9.71 21.73
N LYS A 186 -9.65 -9.38 23.00
CA LYS A 186 -10.95 -9.67 23.62
C LYS A 186 -12.04 -9.11 22.69
N PRO A 187 -13.04 -9.91 22.32
CA PRO A 187 -14.11 -9.42 21.46
C PRO A 187 -14.79 -8.24 22.16
N PHE A 188 -14.79 -7.11 21.50
CA PHE A 188 -15.53 -5.94 22.00
C PHE A 188 -16.99 -6.12 21.59
N ASP A 189 -17.88 -6.05 22.54
CA ASP A 189 -19.32 -6.21 22.31
C ASP A 189 -19.88 -4.97 21.61
N PHE A 190 -19.78 -4.98 20.28
CA PHE A 190 -20.36 -3.93 19.42
C PHE A 190 -21.88 -4.04 19.37
N VAL A 191 -22.43 -5.25 19.44
CA VAL A 191 -23.86 -5.52 19.31
C VAL A 191 -24.61 -5.01 20.54
N GLY A 192 -24.09 -5.25 21.74
CA GLY A 192 -24.69 -4.74 22.97
C GLY A 192 -24.65 -3.21 23.10
N LYS A 193 -23.77 -2.52 22.36
CA LYS A 193 -23.60 -1.07 22.39
C LYS A 193 -24.01 -0.36 21.09
N THR A 194 -24.81 -1.00 20.27
CA THR A 194 -25.26 -0.50 18.95
C THR A 194 -25.85 0.90 19.03
N GLY A 195 -26.67 1.20 20.06
CA GLY A 195 -27.28 2.52 20.23
C GLY A 195 -26.27 3.65 20.38
N ILE A 196 -25.16 3.41 21.08
CA ILE A 196 -24.10 4.41 21.28
C ILE A 196 -23.39 4.69 19.95
N PHE A 197 -23.09 3.64 19.16
CA PHE A 197 -22.40 3.79 17.87
C PHE A 197 -23.27 4.50 16.84
N ILE A 198 -24.57 4.19 16.80
CA ILE A 198 -25.55 4.90 15.95
C ILE A 198 -25.64 6.37 16.36
N ALA A 199 -25.74 6.67 17.65
CA ALA A 199 -25.82 8.05 18.14
C ALA A 199 -24.56 8.86 17.76
N ILE A 200 -23.36 8.27 17.90
CA ILE A 200 -22.11 8.91 17.51
C ILE A 200 -22.07 9.16 15.98
N SER A 201 -22.46 8.17 15.18
CA SER A 201 -22.51 8.31 13.72
C SER A 201 -23.48 9.40 13.28
N CYS A 202 -24.69 9.43 13.86
CA CYS A 202 -25.67 10.48 13.58
C CYS A 202 -25.17 11.86 14.01
N ALA A 203 -24.53 11.97 15.17
CA ALA A 203 -23.96 13.25 15.63
C ALA A 203 -22.89 13.77 14.66
N ILE A 204 -22.00 12.91 14.17
CA ILE A 204 -20.96 13.28 13.20
C ILE A 204 -21.60 13.75 11.89
N ILE A 205 -22.62 13.04 11.38
CA ILE A 205 -23.33 13.42 10.16
C ILE A 205 -24.02 14.78 10.33
N VAL A 206 -24.73 15.00 11.45
CA VAL A 206 -25.39 16.27 11.74
C VAL A 206 -24.38 17.42 11.83
N CYS A 207 -23.26 17.22 12.56
CA CYS A 207 -22.18 18.21 12.62
C CYS A 207 -21.60 18.51 11.23
N GLY A 208 -21.43 17.49 10.38
CA GLY A 208 -20.98 17.69 9.01
C GLY A 208 -21.96 18.50 8.17
N CYS A 209 -23.26 18.21 8.26
CA CYS A 209 -24.31 18.95 7.56
C CYS A 209 -24.43 20.42 8.03
N VAL A 210 -24.28 20.66 9.33
CA VAL A 210 -24.32 22.03 9.90
C VAL A 210 -23.05 22.84 9.55
N GLY A 211 -21.90 22.16 9.42
CA GLY A 211 -20.64 22.84 9.08
C GLY A 211 -20.49 23.21 7.59
N VAL A 212 -21.37 22.71 6.71
CA VAL A 212 -21.35 22.98 5.26
C VAL A 212 -22.39 24.03 4.86
N GLY A 213 -23.34 24.39 5.75
CA GLY A 213 -24.33 25.47 5.58
C GLY A 213 -23.84 26.76 6.20
#